data_14cd20d379ec4b34d96ec2abbbcfff9b
#
_entry.id   14cd20d379ec4b34d96ec2abbbcfff9b
#
_cell.length_a   1.000
_cell.length_b   1.000
_cell.length_c   1.000
_cell.angle_alpha   90.00
_cell.angle_beta   90.00
_cell.angle_gamma   90.00
#
_symmetry.space_group_name_H-M   'P 1'
#
loop_
_entity.id
_entity.type
_entity.pdbx_description
1 polymer ?
#
loop_
_entity_poly.entity_id
_entity_poly.type
_entity_poly.pdbx_seq_one_letter_code
_entity_poly.pdbx_strand_id
1 'polypeptide(L)'
;VVRHLPDIVAQLKGRLASLQLLCMHSSVVTDNILQTLAPLAPRLQRLALIGCKHVHGPGIEALATVRHLCLEAVGLGPSALGRVVPQHVQSLVLTLPRHDVPSFLDEVSAVLASCDALQHLTLYACGGRAAIVDAHAPHMTDACLRRLGAAPLRTLRLYGLGLSLAQLTALSHARIAHTLRDLVVHLYEGITDTLSGSIARFAHLVSVHILSDTSSDATLTDEDAQQLVSQAGEHLQQVGFRNRVLRVCVTKEGRALTTWDAQSETFPDVMLVVRS
;
A
#
# COMPACT_ATOMS: atom_id res chain seq x y z
N VAL A 1 -29.72 -15.52 1.81
CA VAL A 1 -28.37 -15.93 2.26
C VAL A 1 -27.97 -15.26 3.59
N VAL A 2 -28.32 -13.99 3.81
CA VAL A 2 -27.89 -13.20 4.98
C VAL A 2 -28.56 -13.62 6.30
N ARG A 3 -29.77 -14.19 6.25
CA ARG A 3 -30.51 -14.61 7.46
C ARG A 3 -29.87 -15.75 8.24
N HIS A 4 -28.98 -16.49 7.61
CA HIS A 4 -28.32 -17.69 8.22
C HIS A 4 -26.88 -17.41 8.72
N LEU A 5 -26.37 -16.18 8.59
CA LEU A 5 -24.99 -15.90 9.01
C LEU A 5 -24.76 -16.10 10.51
N PRO A 6 -25.67 -15.69 11.43
CA PRO A 6 -25.54 -15.96 12.86
C PRO A 6 -25.51 -17.47 13.17
N ASP A 7 -26.32 -18.25 12.46
CA ASP A 7 -26.36 -19.71 12.65
C ASP A 7 -25.08 -20.38 12.13
N ILE A 8 -24.56 -19.92 11.00
CA ILE A 8 -23.28 -20.37 10.45
C ILE A 8 -22.13 -20.02 11.42
N VAL A 9 -22.12 -18.81 11.95
CA VAL A 9 -21.13 -18.36 12.93
C VAL A 9 -21.23 -19.20 14.20
N ALA A 10 -22.43 -19.50 14.70
CA ALA A 10 -22.64 -20.36 15.86
C ALA A 10 -22.15 -21.79 15.62
N GLN A 11 -22.38 -22.37 14.45
CA GLN A 11 -21.90 -23.69 14.06
C GLN A 11 -20.38 -23.75 13.90
N LEU A 12 -19.74 -22.64 13.50
CA LEU A 12 -18.29 -22.54 13.33
C LEU A 12 -17.54 -22.16 14.60
N LYS A 13 -18.21 -21.92 15.73
CA LYS A 13 -17.65 -21.36 16.96
C LYS A 13 -16.32 -21.99 17.36
N GLY A 14 -16.19 -23.31 17.36
CA GLY A 14 -14.95 -24.00 17.71
C GLY A 14 -13.83 -23.88 16.67
N ARG A 15 -14.17 -23.66 15.40
CA ARG A 15 -13.21 -23.51 14.29
C ARG A 15 -12.72 -22.07 14.15
N LEU A 16 -13.57 -21.10 14.49
CA LEU A 16 -13.21 -19.68 14.42
C LEU A 16 -12.16 -19.28 15.47
N ALA A 17 -12.05 -20.01 16.57
CA ALA A 17 -11.04 -19.74 17.59
C ALA A 17 -9.59 -19.84 17.09
N SER A 18 -9.33 -20.62 16.03
CA SER A 18 -8.02 -20.75 15.38
C SER A 18 -7.86 -19.89 14.13
N LEU A 19 -8.88 -19.13 13.74
CA LEU A 19 -8.87 -18.31 12.52
C LEU A 19 -7.83 -17.18 12.64
N GLN A 20 -6.89 -17.13 11.71
CA GLN A 20 -5.86 -16.08 11.65
C GLN A 20 -6.07 -15.10 10.51
N LEU A 21 -6.77 -15.53 9.46
CA LEU A 21 -7.04 -14.72 8.27
C LEU A 21 -8.54 -14.77 7.95
N LEU A 22 -9.14 -13.62 7.77
CA LEU A 22 -10.51 -13.45 7.29
C LEU A 22 -10.53 -12.49 6.11
N CYS A 23 -11.06 -12.95 5.00
CA CYS A 23 -11.33 -12.12 3.83
C CYS A 23 -12.83 -12.12 3.55
N MET A 24 -13.44 -10.95 3.49
CA MET A 24 -14.86 -10.77 3.23
C MET A 24 -15.05 -9.83 2.03
N HIS A 25 -15.73 -10.33 1.03
CA HIS A 25 -16.01 -9.59 -0.19
C HIS A 25 -17.52 -9.56 -0.42
N SER A 26 -18.20 -8.61 0.21
CA SER A 26 -19.66 -8.51 0.05
C SER A 26 -20.22 -7.23 0.64
N SER A 27 -21.19 -6.64 -0.08
CA SER A 27 -21.98 -5.52 0.43
C SER A 27 -22.94 -5.88 1.57
N VAL A 28 -23.09 -7.16 1.89
CA VAL A 28 -23.95 -7.61 3.02
C VAL A 28 -23.21 -7.66 4.35
N VAL A 29 -21.90 -7.51 4.35
CA VAL A 29 -21.10 -7.43 5.58
C VAL A 29 -21.39 -6.11 6.28
N THR A 30 -21.70 -6.17 7.57
CA THR A 30 -22.01 -5.02 8.44
C THR A 30 -21.14 -5.03 9.66
N ASP A 31 -21.09 -3.91 10.38
CA ASP A 31 -20.38 -3.80 11.68
C ASP A 31 -20.88 -4.84 12.69
N ASN A 32 -22.17 -5.13 12.74
CA ASN A 32 -22.75 -6.15 13.62
C ASN A 32 -22.17 -7.54 13.38
N ILE A 33 -21.93 -7.90 12.13
CA ILE A 33 -21.31 -9.18 11.78
C ILE A 33 -19.88 -9.26 12.33
N LEU A 34 -19.11 -8.20 12.15
CA LEU A 34 -17.74 -8.13 12.62
C LEU A 34 -17.68 -8.13 14.15
N GLN A 35 -18.56 -7.40 14.82
CA GLN A 35 -18.69 -7.42 16.29
C GLN A 35 -19.06 -8.81 16.83
N THR A 36 -19.94 -9.54 16.14
CA THR A 36 -20.30 -10.91 16.48
C THR A 36 -19.11 -11.87 16.28
N LEU A 37 -18.28 -11.63 15.27
CA LEU A 37 -17.09 -12.45 15.00
C LEU A 37 -15.94 -12.18 15.96
N ALA A 38 -15.80 -10.99 16.48
CA ALA A 38 -14.67 -10.59 17.32
C ALA A 38 -14.41 -11.53 18.51
N PRO A 39 -15.40 -11.88 19.37
CA PRO A 39 -15.17 -12.80 20.48
C PRO A 39 -14.94 -14.25 20.03
N LEU A 40 -15.34 -14.61 18.81
CA LEU A 40 -15.22 -15.96 18.26
C LEU A 40 -13.89 -16.20 17.55
N ALA A 41 -13.21 -15.13 17.11
CA ALA A 41 -11.95 -15.18 16.38
C ALA A 41 -10.81 -14.43 17.12
N PRO A 42 -10.46 -14.83 18.35
CA PRO A 42 -9.48 -14.12 19.19
C PRO A 42 -8.04 -14.16 18.64
N ARG A 43 -7.77 -14.99 17.63
CA ARG A 43 -6.47 -15.12 16.98
C ARG A 43 -6.40 -14.48 15.61
N LEU A 44 -7.44 -13.72 15.22
CA LEU A 44 -7.49 -13.07 13.92
C LEU A 44 -6.40 -11.99 13.80
N GLN A 45 -5.45 -12.20 12.91
CA GLN A 45 -4.33 -11.29 12.69
C GLN A 45 -4.45 -10.52 11.37
N ARG A 46 -5.16 -11.09 10.37
CA ARG A 46 -5.29 -10.52 9.04
C ARG A 46 -6.77 -10.39 8.69
N LEU A 47 -7.18 -9.17 8.36
CA LEU A 47 -8.54 -8.85 7.94
C LEU A 47 -8.52 -8.14 6.59
N ALA A 48 -9.25 -8.65 5.63
CA ALA A 48 -9.51 -7.97 4.38
C ALA A 48 -11.01 -7.78 4.19
N LEU A 49 -11.43 -6.54 4.00
CA LEU A 49 -12.79 -6.13 3.71
C LEU A 49 -12.80 -5.47 2.33
N ILE A 50 -13.47 -6.09 1.36
CA ILE A 50 -13.50 -5.64 -0.03
C ILE A 50 -14.95 -5.42 -0.45
N GLY A 51 -15.28 -4.21 -0.88
CA GLY A 51 -16.65 -3.88 -1.29
C GLY A 51 -17.69 -3.91 -0.15
N CYS A 52 -17.25 -3.88 1.10
CA CYS A 52 -18.10 -3.96 2.29
C CYS A 52 -18.67 -2.58 2.65
N LYS A 53 -19.58 -2.07 1.84
CA LYS A 53 -20.11 -0.69 1.92
C LYS A 53 -20.87 -0.37 3.22
N HIS A 54 -21.33 -1.38 3.96
CA HIS A 54 -22.08 -1.23 5.21
C HIS A 54 -21.21 -1.43 6.47
N VAL A 55 -19.90 -1.45 6.31
CA VAL A 55 -18.95 -1.41 7.42
C VAL A 55 -18.50 0.04 7.59
N HIS A 56 -18.82 0.65 8.73
CA HIS A 56 -18.59 2.07 9.02
C HIS A 56 -17.55 2.31 10.12
N GLY A 57 -17.06 1.22 10.75
CA GLY A 57 -15.93 1.29 11.69
C GLY A 57 -16.07 0.48 12.96
N PRO A 58 -17.18 0.57 13.74
CA PRO A 58 -17.27 -0.09 15.04
C PRO A 58 -17.03 -1.60 15.01
N GLY A 59 -17.32 -2.26 13.88
CA GLY A 59 -17.03 -3.67 13.69
C GLY A 59 -15.54 -3.98 13.60
N ILE A 60 -14.76 -3.08 13.00
CA ILE A 60 -13.31 -3.23 12.87
C ILE A 60 -12.64 -2.95 14.23
N GLU A 61 -13.09 -1.92 14.93
CA GLU A 61 -12.60 -1.59 16.29
C GLU A 61 -12.69 -2.78 17.26
N ALA A 62 -13.76 -3.59 17.12
CA ALA A 62 -13.95 -4.78 17.95
C ALA A 62 -12.88 -5.87 17.70
N LEU A 63 -12.19 -5.85 16.55
CA LEU A 63 -11.20 -6.84 16.13
C LEU A 63 -9.77 -6.43 16.57
N ALA A 64 -9.58 -6.28 17.87
CA ALA A 64 -8.37 -5.73 18.49
C ALA A 64 -7.06 -6.53 18.24
N THR A 65 -7.14 -7.74 17.68
CA THR A 65 -5.95 -8.58 17.43
C THR A 65 -5.39 -8.43 16.00
N VAL A 66 -6.07 -7.66 15.13
CA VAL A 66 -5.70 -7.52 13.73
C VAL A 66 -4.43 -6.68 13.58
N ARG A 67 -3.43 -7.25 12.91
CA ARG A 67 -2.15 -6.61 12.58
C ARG A 67 -2.02 -6.23 11.12
N HIS A 68 -2.75 -6.92 10.25
CA HIS A 68 -2.74 -6.67 8.81
C HIS A 68 -4.17 -6.36 8.37
N LEU A 69 -4.41 -5.13 7.97
CA LEU A 69 -5.72 -4.61 7.65
C LEU A 69 -5.77 -4.15 6.19
N CYS A 70 -6.71 -4.70 5.42
CA CYS A 70 -7.00 -4.28 4.06
C CYS A 70 -8.45 -3.78 3.98
N LEU A 71 -8.63 -2.53 3.59
CA LEU A 71 -9.92 -1.86 3.46
C LEU A 71 -10.06 -1.32 2.03
N GLU A 72 -10.75 -2.08 1.19
CA GLU A 72 -11.00 -1.71 -0.20
C GLU A 72 -12.49 -1.45 -0.42
N ALA A 73 -12.85 -0.24 -0.86
CA ALA A 73 -14.23 0.18 -1.09
C ALA A 73 -15.17 -0.12 0.10
N VAL A 74 -14.70 0.18 1.31
CA VAL A 74 -15.45 0.07 2.56
C VAL A 74 -16.19 1.38 2.82
N GLY A 75 -17.35 1.32 3.49
CA GLY A 75 -18.21 2.48 3.76
C GLY A 75 -17.75 3.36 4.93
N LEU A 76 -16.43 3.48 5.16
CA LEU A 76 -15.90 4.34 6.21
C LEU A 76 -16.30 5.80 5.97
N GLY A 77 -16.94 6.39 6.96
CA GLY A 77 -17.24 7.81 6.95
C GLY A 77 -15.99 8.68 7.21
N PRO A 78 -16.09 10.00 6.96
CA PRO A 78 -15.03 10.93 7.29
C PRO A 78 -14.68 10.83 8.78
N SER A 79 -13.40 11.01 9.10
CA SER A 79 -12.84 10.92 10.46
C SER A 79 -12.98 9.56 11.16
N ALA A 80 -13.31 8.49 10.41
CA ALA A 80 -13.42 7.15 10.98
C ALA A 80 -12.07 6.40 11.00
N LEU A 81 -11.19 6.66 10.04
CA LEU A 81 -9.98 5.89 9.83
C LEU A 81 -9.06 5.89 11.07
N GLY A 82 -8.84 7.05 11.67
CA GLY A 82 -7.97 7.20 12.85
C GLY A 82 -8.48 6.47 14.09
N ARG A 83 -9.80 6.21 14.18
CA ARG A 83 -10.41 5.44 15.27
C ARG A 83 -10.42 3.96 14.98
N VAL A 84 -10.66 3.60 13.71
CA VAL A 84 -10.86 2.23 13.24
C VAL A 84 -9.55 1.47 13.13
N VAL A 85 -8.45 2.15 12.77
CA VAL A 85 -7.15 1.51 12.62
C VAL A 85 -6.49 1.33 13.99
N PRO A 86 -6.34 0.08 14.47
CA PRO A 86 -5.69 -0.18 15.75
C PRO A 86 -4.22 0.29 15.75
N GLN A 87 -3.74 0.83 16.86
CA GLN A 87 -2.37 1.37 17.00
C GLN A 87 -1.27 0.32 16.76
N HIS A 88 -1.58 -0.96 16.91
CA HIS A 88 -0.64 -2.08 16.71
C HIS A 88 -0.67 -2.66 15.30
N VAL A 89 -1.42 -2.04 14.36
CA VAL A 89 -1.43 -2.47 12.95
C VAL A 89 -0.05 -2.29 12.34
N GLN A 90 0.44 -3.37 11.72
CA GLN A 90 1.74 -3.42 11.06
C GLN A 90 1.65 -3.22 9.54
N SER A 91 0.53 -3.60 8.96
CA SER A 91 0.29 -3.48 7.53
C SER A 91 -1.11 -2.92 7.27
N LEU A 92 -1.17 -1.86 6.49
CA LEU A 92 -2.41 -1.17 6.14
C LEU A 92 -2.50 -1.00 4.61
N VAL A 93 -3.59 -1.51 4.05
CA VAL A 93 -3.95 -1.34 2.64
C VAL A 93 -5.27 -0.59 2.58
N LEU A 94 -5.30 0.53 1.88
CA LEU A 94 -6.47 1.38 1.77
C LEU A 94 -6.76 1.73 0.32
N THR A 95 -8.04 1.76 -0.03
CA THR A 95 -8.51 2.42 -1.24
C THR A 95 -9.12 3.76 -0.87
N LEU A 96 -8.59 4.83 -1.45
CA LEU A 96 -9.09 6.18 -1.22
C LEU A 96 -10.46 6.36 -1.88
N PRO A 97 -11.34 7.18 -1.30
CA PRO A 97 -12.63 7.51 -1.90
C PRO A 97 -12.43 8.33 -3.19
N ARG A 98 -13.41 8.28 -4.09
CA ARG A 98 -13.38 9.09 -5.33
C ARG A 98 -13.50 10.59 -5.07
N HIS A 99 -14.15 10.95 -4.00
CA HIS A 99 -14.41 12.32 -3.60
C HIS A 99 -13.68 12.59 -2.29
N ASP A 100 -13.20 13.82 -2.13
CA ASP A 100 -12.55 14.28 -0.91
C ASP A 100 -11.27 13.52 -0.54
N VAL A 101 -10.43 13.25 -1.54
CA VAL A 101 -9.11 12.63 -1.33
C VAL A 101 -8.23 13.42 -0.33
N PRO A 102 -8.18 14.78 -0.36
CA PRO A 102 -7.39 15.53 0.59
C PRO A 102 -7.75 15.25 2.04
N SER A 103 -9.04 15.31 2.41
CA SER A 103 -9.48 15.00 3.78
C SER A 103 -9.14 13.58 4.19
N PHE A 104 -9.26 12.62 3.26
CA PHE A 104 -8.89 11.24 3.55
C PHE A 104 -7.37 11.07 3.75
N LEU A 105 -6.54 11.80 3.01
CA LEU A 105 -5.08 11.82 3.21
C LEU A 105 -4.70 12.45 4.56
N ASP A 106 -5.48 13.42 5.05
CA ASP A 106 -5.30 13.98 6.38
C ASP A 106 -5.62 12.93 7.47
N GLU A 107 -6.63 12.09 7.26
CA GLU A 107 -6.91 10.95 8.15
C GLU A 107 -5.80 9.90 8.11
N VAL A 108 -5.28 9.57 6.92
CA VAL A 108 -4.09 8.70 6.79
C VAL A 108 -2.91 9.30 7.56
N SER A 109 -2.74 10.62 7.47
CA SER A 109 -1.73 11.35 8.23
C SER A 109 -1.90 11.20 9.75
N ALA A 110 -3.14 11.23 10.25
CA ALA A 110 -3.46 11.00 11.66
C ALA A 110 -3.14 9.55 12.08
N VAL A 111 -3.48 8.56 11.25
CA VAL A 111 -3.11 7.15 11.48
C VAL A 111 -1.59 6.98 11.56
N LEU A 112 -0.84 7.58 10.62
CA LEU A 112 0.62 7.53 10.63
C LEU A 112 1.23 8.15 11.89
N ALA A 113 0.55 9.12 12.49
CA ALA A 113 0.98 9.75 13.74
C ALA A 113 0.70 8.92 14.99
N SER A 114 -0.27 8.00 14.93
CA SER A 114 -0.74 7.19 16.08
C SER A 114 -0.30 5.73 16.03
N CYS A 115 0.14 5.23 14.87
CA CYS A 115 0.48 3.82 14.66
C CYS A 115 1.99 3.62 14.54
N ASP A 116 2.71 3.60 15.65
CA ASP A 116 4.16 3.38 15.66
C ASP A 116 4.59 2.01 15.15
N ALA A 117 3.70 1.04 15.17
CA ALA A 117 3.95 -0.33 14.69
C ALA A 117 3.85 -0.47 13.16
N LEU A 118 3.34 0.56 12.45
CA LEU A 118 3.07 0.47 11.02
C LEU A 118 4.37 0.40 10.20
N GLN A 119 4.54 -0.70 9.47
CA GLN A 119 5.70 -0.97 8.62
C GLN A 119 5.36 -1.02 7.13
N HIS A 120 4.12 -1.34 6.79
CA HIS A 120 3.69 -1.53 5.41
C HIS A 120 2.45 -0.70 5.14
N LEU A 121 2.55 0.26 4.22
CA LEU A 121 1.44 1.10 3.79
C LEU A 121 1.26 0.99 2.28
N THR A 122 0.04 0.68 1.87
CA THR A 122 -0.38 0.69 0.46
C THR A 122 -1.63 1.54 0.32
N LEU A 123 -1.58 2.54 -0.55
CA LEU A 123 -2.70 3.41 -0.88
C LEU A 123 -3.06 3.25 -2.36
N TYR A 124 -4.33 3.02 -2.63
CA TYR A 124 -4.89 3.03 -3.98
C TYR A 124 -5.79 4.24 -4.14
N ALA A 125 -5.51 5.10 -5.10
CA ALA A 125 -6.47 6.13 -5.50
C ALA A 125 -7.65 5.49 -6.24
N CYS A 126 -8.73 6.25 -6.32
CA CYS A 126 -10.03 5.84 -6.86
C CYS A 126 -10.02 4.93 -8.06
N GLY A 127 -10.85 3.90 -8.01
CA GLY A 127 -11.09 2.97 -9.10
C GLY A 127 -10.43 1.62 -8.94
N GLY A 128 -9.72 1.39 -7.83
CA GLY A 128 -9.00 0.14 -7.60
C GLY A 128 -7.85 -0.04 -8.59
N ARG A 129 -7.38 -1.25 -8.73
CA ARG A 129 -6.25 -1.63 -9.60
C ARG A 129 -6.40 -1.26 -11.08
N ALA A 130 -7.61 -0.96 -11.56
CA ALA A 130 -7.90 -0.64 -12.97
C ALA A 130 -7.73 0.85 -13.32
N ALA A 131 -7.69 1.76 -12.34
CA ALA A 131 -7.67 3.21 -12.56
C ALA A 131 -6.27 3.82 -12.51
N ILE A 132 -5.25 3.09 -12.89
CA ILE A 132 -3.85 3.52 -12.84
C ILE A 132 -3.52 4.67 -13.81
N VAL A 133 -4.47 5.12 -14.62
CA VAL A 133 -4.21 5.99 -15.78
C VAL A 133 -5.16 7.18 -15.88
N ASP A 134 -5.53 7.81 -14.78
CA ASP A 134 -6.24 9.09 -14.90
C ASP A 134 -5.24 10.25 -14.84
N ALA A 135 -5.24 11.07 -15.90
CA ALA A 135 -4.39 12.26 -16.04
C ALA A 135 -4.60 13.33 -14.93
N HIS A 136 -5.43 13.03 -13.96
CA HIS A 136 -5.75 13.87 -12.80
C HIS A 136 -5.60 13.09 -11.49
N ALA A 137 -4.55 12.26 -11.40
CA ALA A 137 -4.25 11.58 -10.16
C ALA A 137 -4.17 12.59 -9.00
N PRO A 138 -4.84 12.33 -7.88
CA PRO A 138 -4.83 13.25 -6.75
C PRO A 138 -3.40 13.39 -6.20
N HIS A 139 -3.06 14.63 -5.82
CA HIS A 139 -1.76 14.93 -5.24
C HIS A 139 -1.70 14.56 -3.77
N MET A 140 -0.55 14.09 -3.32
CA MET A 140 -0.27 13.91 -1.92
C MET A 140 -0.22 15.26 -1.21
N THR A 141 -0.90 15.37 -0.04
CA THR A 141 -0.82 16.59 0.76
C THR A 141 0.54 16.70 1.48
N ASP A 142 1.00 17.93 1.70
CA ASP A 142 2.28 18.16 2.43
C ASP A 142 2.22 17.65 3.87
N ALA A 143 1.04 17.66 4.49
CA ALA A 143 0.83 17.13 5.83
C ALA A 143 1.05 15.61 5.84
N CYS A 144 0.43 14.89 4.90
CA CYS A 144 0.60 13.46 4.75
C CYS A 144 2.04 13.09 4.41
N LEU A 145 2.69 13.84 3.51
CA LEU A 145 4.08 13.64 3.12
C LEU A 145 5.05 13.76 4.30
N ARG A 146 4.88 14.79 5.14
CA ARG A 146 5.70 14.96 6.35
C ARG A 146 5.53 13.81 7.33
N ARG A 147 4.32 13.27 7.48
CA ARG A 147 4.05 12.11 8.35
C ARG A 147 4.63 10.83 7.77
N LEU A 148 4.50 10.62 6.47
CA LEU A 148 5.17 9.51 5.76
C LEU A 148 6.68 9.57 5.98
N GLY A 149 7.28 10.75 5.82
CA GLY A 149 8.72 10.94 6.03
C GLY A 149 9.19 10.59 7.45
N ALA A 150 8.36 10.79 8.46
CA ALA A 150 8.66 10.49 9.87
C ALA A 150 8.39 9.02 10.24
N ALA A 151 7.53 8.32 9.49
CA ALA A 151 7.09 6.96 9.81
C ALA A 151 8.21 5.92 9.52
N PRO A 152 8.35 4.86 10.36
CA PRO A 152 9.37 3.83 10.17
C PRO A 152 8.92 2.76 9.15
N LEU A 153 8.41 3.18 7.99
CA LEU A 153 7.90 2.29 6.98
C LEU A 153 9.02 1.48 6.31
N ARG A 154 8.73 0.20 6.07
CA ARG A 154 9.54 -0.69 5.23
C ARG A 154 9.00 -0.78 3.81
N THR A 155 7.69 -0.63 3.67
CA THR A 155 7.00 -0.67 2.37
C THR A 155 6.10 0.55 2.24
N LEU A 156 6.24 1.28 1.14
CA LEU A 156 5.36 2.37 0.75
C LEU A 156 4.94 2.16 -0.71
N ARG A 157 3.65 1.95 -0.93
CA ARG A 157 3.10 1.75 -2.27
C ARG A 157 1.96 2.73 -2.51
N LEU A 158 2.13 3.59 -3.49
CA LEU A 158 1.18 4.65 -3.86
C LEU A 158 0.72 4.42 -5.29
N TYR A 159 -0.48 3.88 -5.45
CA TYR A 159 -1.06 3.62 -6.77
C TYR A 159 -2.09 4.69 -7.12
N GLY A 160 -1.87 5.40 -8.23
CA GLY A 160 -2.73 6.49 -8.68
C GLY A 160 -2.72 7.72 -7.76
N LEU A 161 -1.75 7.81 -6.87
CA LEU A 161 -1.42 8.98 -6.07
C LEU A 161 -0.09 9.53 -6.55
N GLY A 162 -0.12 10.71 -7.14
CA GLY A 162 1.08 11.28 -7.71
C GLY A 162 1.93 12.03 -6.69
N LEU A 163 3.23 11.87 -6.86
CA LEU A 163 4.25 12.69 -6.21
C LEU A 163 4.95 13.56 -7.25
N SER A 164 5.30 14.77 -6.86
CA SER A 164 6.31 15.54 -7.59
C SER A 164 7.71 15.03 -7.26
N LEU A 165 8.66 15.32 -8.12
CA LEU A 165 10.07 14.99 -7.86
C LEU A 165 10.58 15.70 -6.60
N ALA A 166 10.15 16.93 -6.34
CA ALA A 166 10.45 17.66 -5.12
C ALA A 166 9.95 16.95 -3.86
N GLN A 167 8.74 16.38 -3.91
CA GLN A 167 8.17 15.61 -2.81
C GLN A 167 8.92 14.29 -2.59
N LEU A 168 9.29 13.58 -3.64
CA LEU A 168 10.12 12.38 -3.53
C LEU A 168 11.51 12.70 -2.96
N THR A 169 12.10 13.82 -3.40
CA THR A 169 13.36 14.32 -2.86
C THR A 169 13.24 14.63 -1.36
N ALA A 170 12.15 15.27 -0.94
CA ALA A 170 11.90 15.53 0.48
C ALA A 170 11.80 14.22 1.30
N LEU A 171 11.12 13.18 0.77
CA LEU A 171 11.08 11.85 1.41
C LEU A 171 12.46 11.20 1.51
N SER A 172 13.31 11.37 0.48
CA SER A 172 14.67 10.81 0.46
C SER A 172 15.61 11.44 1.49
N HIS A 173 15.27 12.61 2.02
CA HIS A 173 15.98 13.28 3.12
C HIS A 173 15.35 13.02 4.50
N ALA A 174 14.21 12.36 4.55
CA ALA A 174 13.48 12.11 5.78
C ALA A 174 13.87 10.76 6.42
N ARG A 175 13.37 10.50 7.62
CA ARG A 175 13.64 9.26 8.38
C ARG A 175 13.27 8.00 7.58
N ILE A 176 12.22 8.04 6.80
CA ILE A 176 11.77 6.90 5.97
C ILE A 176 12.88 6.39 5.03
N ALA A 177 13.79 7.24 4.57
CA ALA A 177 14.89 6.85 3.68
C ALA A 177 15.83 5.81 4.29
N HIS A 178 15.88 5.73 5.62
CA HIS A 178 16.71 4.76 6.35
C HIS A 178 15.98 3.46 6.69
N THR A 179 14.68 3.36 6.43
CA THR A 179 13.88 2.17 6.79
C THR A 179 13.23 1.50 5.60
N LEU A 180 13.00 2.24 4.52
CA LEU A 180 12.27 1.80 3.35
C LEU A 180 13.04 0.75 2.55
N ARG A 181 12.34 -0.34 2.22
CA ARG A 181 12.86 -1.46 1.40
C ARG A 181 12.12 -1.60 0.08
N ASP A 182 10.85 -1.22 0.05
CA ASP A 182 10.00 -1.40 -1.11
C ASP A 182 9.21 -0.10 -1.35
N LEU A 183 9.41 0.49 -2.53
CA LEU A 183 8.82 1.76 -2.93
C LEU A 183 8.09 1.61 -4.27
N VAL A 184 6.80 1.89 -4.27
CA VAL A 184 6.02 2.09 -5.50
C VAL A 184 5.46 3.49 -5.49
N VAL A 185 5.81 4.29 -6.49
CA VAL A 185 5.35 5.68 -6.60
C VAL A 185 4.90 6.00 -8.02
N HIS A 186 3.95 6.90 -8.11
CA HIS A 186 3.53 7.51 -9.37
C HIS A 186 4.11 8.93 -9.45
N LEU A 187 4.90 9.21 -10.48
CA LEU A 187 5.51 10.52 -10.72
C LEU A 187 4.79 11.22 -11.85
N TYR A 188 4.46 12.51 -11.64
CA TYR A 188 3.88 13.36 -12.69
C TYR A 188 4.94 13.87 -13.65
N GLU A 189 6.14 14.09 -13.15
CA GLU A 189 7.26 14.61 -13.90
C GLU A 189 8.04 13.46 -14.52
N GLY A 190 8.60 13.71 -15.70
CA GLY A 190 9.48 12.74 -16.34
C GLY A 190 10.71 12.44 -15.49
N ILE A 191 11.41 11.37 -15.85
CA ILE A 191 12.60 10.96 -15.13
C ILE A 191 13.74 11.90 -15.48
N THR A 192 14.39 12.40 -14.45
CA THR A 192 15.51 13.32 -14.52
C THR A 192 16.68 12.76 -13.71
N ASP A 193 17.88 13.30 -13.91
CA ASP A 193 19.06 12.96 -13.08
C ASP A 193 18.79 13.13 -11.58
N THR A 194 17.92 14.05 -11.20
CA THR A 194 17.50 14.29 -9.82
C THR A 194 16.75 13.10 -9.22
N LEU A 195 16.03 12.34 -10.04
CA LEU A 195 15.33 11.13 -9.59
C LEU A 195 16.33 10.07 -9.11
N SER A 196 17.34 9.77 -9.92
CA SER A 196 18.36 8.77 -9.59
C SER A 196 19.08 9.15 -8.29
N GLY A 197 19.42 10.43 -8.13
CA GLY A 197 20.01 10.96 -6.90
C GLY A 197 19.09 10.86 -5.68
N SER A 198 17.77 11.04 -5.88
CA SER A 198 16.78 10.89 -4.80
C SER A 198 16.63 9.43 -4.39
N ILE A 199 16.54 8.51 -5.35
CA ILE A 199 16.42 7.06 -5.09
C ILE A 199 17.69 6.53 -4.41
N ALA A 200 18.89 6.99 -4.80
CA ALA A 200 20.17 6.59 -4.21
C ALA A 200 20.27 6.87 -2.70
N ARG A 201 19.50 7.80 -2.17
CA ARG A 201 19.47 8.15 -0.74
C ARG A 201 18.68 7.19 0.14
N PHE A 202 17.83 6.35 -0.45
CA PHE A 202 17.15 5.31 0.30
C PHE A 202 18.12 4.15 0.59
N ALA A 203 18.76 4.20 1.75
CA ALA A 203 19.91 3.36 2.09
C ALA A 203 19.65 1.85 2.03
N HIS A 204 18.42 1.41 2.25
CA HIS A 204 18.06 -0.01 2.35
C HIS A 204 17.03 -0.44 1.28
N LEU A 205 16.86 0.34 0.22
CA LEU A 205 15.88 0.06 -0.81
C LEU A 205 16.26 -1.20 -1.59
N VAL A 206 15.35 -2.16 -1.62
CA VAL A 206 15.49 -3.44 -2.32
C VAL A 206 14.73 -3.43 -3.63
N SER A 207 13.57 -2.79 -3.63
CA SER A 207 12.68 -2.72 -4.80
C SER A 207 12.18 -1.29 -4.98
N VAL A 208 12.24 -0.79 -6.20
CA VAL A 208 11.60 0.45 -6.60
C VAL A 208 10.79 0.25 -7.85
N HIS A 209 9.54 0.72 -7.83
CA HIS A 209 8.68 0.73 -9.02
C HIS A 209 8.15 2.13 -9.24
N ILE A 210 8.49 2.71 -10.39
CA ILE A 210 8.10 4.04 -10.79
C ILE A 210 7.00 3.92 -11.85
N LEU A 211 5.84 4.44 -11.50
CA LEU A 211 4.71 4.60 -12.40
C LEU A 211 4.78 6.04 -12.94
N SER A 212 4.59 6.22 -14.23
CA SER A 212 4.54 7.55 -14.86
C SER A 212 3.32 7.66 -15.75
N ASP A 213 2.82 8.88 -15.93
CA ASP A 213 1.72 9.14 -16.86
C ASP A 213 2.10 8.75 -18.29
N THR A 214 1.15 8.13 -18.98
CA THR A 214 1.35 7.64 -20.35
C THR A 214 1.42 8.76 -21.39
N SER A 215 1.02 9.97 -21.01
CA SER A 215 0.95 11.14 -21.92
C SER A 215 2.28 11.84 -22.16
N SER A 216 3.28 11.63 -21.31
CA SER A 216 4.61 12.16 -21.57
C SER A 216 5.40 11.18 -22.43
N ASP A 217 5.90 11.63 -23.56
CA ASP A 217 6.82 10.89 -24.45
C ASP A 217 8.16 10.51 -23.77
N ALA A 218 8.39 10.96 -22.55
CA ALA A 218 9.50 10.57 -21.71
C ALA A 218 9.32 9.13 -21.19
N THR A 219 9.46 8.17 -22.09
CA THR A 219 9.63 6.77 -21.71
C THR A 219 10.99 6.62 -21.03
N LEU A 220 10.99 6.04 -19.82
CA LEU A 220 12.23 5.63 -19.20
C LEU A 220 12.96 4.70 -20.16
N THR A 221 14.14 5.12 -20.55
CA THR A 221 15.01 4.31 -21.41
C THR A 221 15.74 3.27 -20.56
N ASP A 222 16.29 2.27 -21.21
CA ASP A 222 17.15 1.30 -20.51
C ASP A 222 18.41 1.99 -19.94
N GLU A 223 18.84 3.11 -20.54
CA GLU A 223 19.94 3.94 -20.07
C GLU A 223 19.61 4.64 -18.76
N ASP A 224 18.41 5.23 -18.64
CA ASP A 224 17.92 5.85 -17.39
C ASP A 224 17.83 4.81 -16.27
N ALA A 225 17.33 3.62 -16.58
CA ALA A 225 17.26 2.52 -15.64
C ALA A 225 18.66 2.06 -15.18
N GLN A 226 19.61 1.97 -16.12
CA GLN A 226 21.00 1.62 -15.82
C GLN A 226 21.68 2.71 -14.97
N GLN A 227 21.43 3.99 -15.28
CA GLN A 227 21.92 5.11 -14.49
C GLN A 227 21.37 5.05 -13.05
N LEU A 228 20.07 4.80 -12.90
CA LEU A 228 19.45 4.65 -11.59
C LEU A 228 20.11 3.52 -10.79
N VAL A 229 20.35 2.37 -11.40
CA VAL A 229 21.00 1.23 -10.75
C VAL A 229 22.45 1.52 -10.39
N SER A 230 23.17 2.26 -11.24
CA SER A 230 24.57 2.63 -10.97
C SER A 230 24.73 3.56 -9.78
N GLN A 231 23.73 4.42 -9.54
CA GLN A 231 23.73 5.39 -8.43
C GLN A 231 23.05 4.85 -7.17
N ALA A 232 22.13 3.90 -7.30
CA ALA A 232 21.40 3.34 -6.17
C ALA A 232 22.30 2.51 -5.24
N GLY A 233 21.89 2.39 -3.97
CA GLY A 233 22.56 1.58 -2.97
C GLY A 233 22.72 0.10 -3.38
N GLU A 234 23.69 -0.57 -2.80
CA GLU A 234 24.02 -1.98 -3.13
C GLU A 234 22.88 -2.98 -2.91
N HIS A 235 21.89 -2.62 -2.09
CA HIS A 235 20.74 -3.46 -1.75
C HIS A 235 19.65 -3.50 -2.84
N LEU A 236 19.67 -2.60 -3.82
CA LEU A 236 18.65 -2.55 -4.86
C LEU A 236 18.74 -3.79 -5.76
N GLN A 237 17.67 -4.58 -5.80
CA GLN A 237 17.56 -5.84 -6.54
C GLN A 237 16.54 -5.77 -7.68
N GLN A 238 15.57 -4.87 -7.58
CA GLN A 238 14.46 -4.78 -8.54
C GLN A 238 14.18 -3.32 -8.88
N VAL A 239 14.02 -3.05 -10.16
CA VAL A 239 13.62 -1.75 -10.68
C VAL A 239 12.46 -1.97 -11.64
N GLY A 240 11.32 -1.37 -11.36
CA GLY A 240 10.12 -1.46 -12.19
C GLY A 240 9.75 -0.13 -12.81
N PHE A 241 9.31 -0.17 -14.06
CA PHE A 241 8.82 0.99 -14.80
C PHE A 241 7.56 0.59 -15.56
N ARG A 242 6.43 1.25 -15.27
CA ARG A 242 5.14 0.91 -15.88
C ARG A 242 4.85 -0.59 -15.79
N ASN A 243 4.93 -1.29 -16.91
CA ASN A 243 4.63 -2.72 -17.06
C ASN A 243 5.90 -3.60 -17.09
N ARG A 244 7.08 -3.01 -16.93
CA ARG A 244 8.35 -3.74 -16.99
C ARG A 244 8.96 -3.79 -15.59
N VAL A 245 9.40 -4.96 -15.20
CA VAL A 245 10.22 -5.16 -14.00
C VAL A 245 11.56 -5.70 -14.45
N LEU A 246 12.62 -5.05 -14.00
CA LEU A 246 14.00 -5.41 -14.29
C LEU A 246 14.67 -5.89 -13.00
N ARG A 247 15.41 -6.97 -13.09
CA ARG A 247 16.21 -7.47 -11.98
C ARG A 247 17.62 -6.91 -12.08
N VAL A 248 18.15 -6.46 -10.96
CA VAL A 248 19.54 -6.04 -10.84
C VAL A 248 20.41 -7.26 -10.60
N CYS A 249 21.32 -7.52 -11.52
CA CYS A 249 22.31 -8.59 -11.39
C CYS A 249 23.69 -7.99 -11.15
N VAL A 250 24.49 -8.62 -10.30
CA VAL A 250 25.90 -8.27 -10.11
C VAL A 250 26.72 -9.08 -11.09
N THR A 251 27.40 -8.39 -12.00
CA THR A 251 28.32 -8.98 -12.97
C THR A 251 29.78 -8.68 -12.59
N LYS A 252 30.75 -9.25 -13.29
CA LYS A 252 32.17 -8.92 -13.10
C LYS A 252 32.50 -7.47 -13.46
N GLU A 253 31.68 -6.85 -14.31
CA GLU A 253 31.85 -5.48 -14.80
C GLU A 253 31.06 -4.45 -13.96
N GLY A 254 30.29 -4.92 -12.97
CA GLY A 254 29.45 -4.09 -12.12
C GLY A 254 28.01 -4.59 -12.03
N ARG A 255 27.09 -3.67 -11.76
CA ARG A 255 25.65 -3.97 -11.66
C ARG A 255 24.99 -3.77 -13.03
N ALA A 256 24.31 -4.78 -13.50
CA ALA A 256 23.59 -4.77 -14.78
C ALA A 256 22.11 -5.10 -14.58
N LEU A 257 21.29 -4.67 -15.54
CA LEU A 257 19.87 -4.97 -15.58
C LEU A 257 19.61 -6.17 -16.50
N THR A 258 18.78 -7.08 -16.04
CA THR A 258 18.21 -8.14 -16.86
C THR A 258 16.70 -8.04 -16.88
N THR A 259 16.08 -8.30 -18.02
CA THR A 259 14.63 -8.37 -18.13
C THR A 259 14.11 -9.52 -17.27
N TRP A 260 13.14 -9.23 -16.43
CA TRP A 260 12.39 -10.25 -15.72
C TRP A 260 11.17 -10.63 -16.53
N ASP A 261 11.01 -11.92 -16.78
CA ASP A 261 9.81 -12.42 -17.43
C ASP A 261 8.64 -12.35 -16.45
N ALA A 262 7.81 -11.33 -16.63
CA ALA A 262 6.71 -10.98 -15.71
C ALA A 262 5.59 -12.04 -15.65
N GLN A 263 5.73 -13.18 -16.34
CA GLN A 263 4.72 -14.23 -16.34
C GLN A 263 4.73 -15.11 -15.07
N SER A 264 5.79 -15.07 -14.26
CA SER A 264 5.92 -16.02 -13.15
C SER A 264 5.68 -15.46 -11.75
N GLU A 265 5.82 -14.16 -11.53
CA GLU A 265 5.66 -13.63 -10.17
C GLU A 265 4.96 -12.27 -10.18
N THR A 266 3.66 -12.29 -9.97
CA THR A 266 2.92 -11.16 -9.40
C THR A 266 3.60 -10.72 -8.11
N PHE A 267 3.74 -9.39 -7.90
CA PHE A 267 4.23 -8.82 -6.66
C PHE A 267 3.70 -9.61 -5.46
N PRO A 268 4.56 -10.30 -4.68
CA PRO A 268 4.12 -11.43 -3.86
C PRO A 268 3.12 -11.08 -2.77
N ASP A 269 3.08 -9.85 -2.29
CA ASP A 269 2.35 -9.55 -1.05
C ASP A 269 0.93 -8.99 -1.24
N VAL A 270 0.56 -8.54 -2.42
CA VAL A 270 -0.77 -7.95 -2.65
C VAL A 270 -1.75 -8.95 -3.27
N MET A 271 -1.26 -10.00 -3.91
CA MET A 271 -2.09 -10.99 -4.62
C MET A 271 -2.54 -12.18 -3.78
N LEU A 272 -1.98 -12.39 -2.60
CA LEU A 272 -2.37 -13.52 -1.73
C LEU A 272 -3.78 -13.38 -1.13
N VAL A 273 -4.40 -12.21 -1.25
CA VAL A 273 -5.74 -11.95 -0.69
C VAL A 273 -6.87 -12.20 -1.70
N VAL A 274 -6.57 -12.39 -2.99
CA VAL A 274 -7.61 -12.36 -4.05
C VAL A 274 -7.67 -13.63 -4.91
N ARG A 275 -6.88 -14.66 -4.65
CA ARG A 275 -7.04 -15.95 -5.33
C ARG A 275 -7.54 -17.00 -4.34
N SER A 276 -8.84 -17.14 -4.26
CA SER A 276 -9.57 -18.37 -3.90
C SER A 276 -10.70 -18.54 -4.86
#